data_dc3320e8cb428053a9f3fb15206b1516
#
_entry.id   dc3320e8cb428053a9f3fb15206b1516
#
_cell.length_a   1.000
_cell.length_b   1.000
_cell.length_c   1.000
_cell.angle_alpha   90.00
_cell.angle_beta   90.00
_cell.angle_gamma   90.00
#
_symmetry.space_group_name_H-M   'P 1'
#
loop_
_entity.id
_entity.type
_entity.pdbx_description
1 polymer ?
#
loop_
_entity_poly.entity_id
_entity_poly.type
_entity_poly.pdbx_seq_one_letter_code
_entity_poly.pdbx_strand_id
1 'polypeptide(L)'
;MGHKVSPLAFRIGYIKTWRSNGYYDRKSYATHVASDVAIRSTIMKHFKNLPIGNLFLSHTGANTVTATIYTSRTALILGNNDENVEALKAKLTKEFSLYTFTIEVKEVKKPELSASIVADSIARQLEKKMPYRRVIKNAMAKTLEKGGLGVKVKLGGRLNGAEIARRETFKDGSIPTQTIRADVEMAYERAETTAGTVGLKVWIYKGDVYKK
;
A
#
# COMPACT_ATOMS: atom_id res chain seq x y z
N MET A 1 -7.90 0.59 -27.28
CA MET A 1 -6.91 0.69 -26.18
C MET A 1 -6.87 -0.65 -25.44
N GLY A 2 -5.68 -1.24 -25.23
CA GLY A 2 -5.57 -2.54 -24.58
C GLY A 2 -5.89 -2.50 -23.08
N HIS A 3 -6.46 -3.57 -22.56
CA HIS A 3 -6.67 -3.79 -21.14
C HIS A 3 -5.34 -4.11 -20.47
N LYS A 4 -5.06 -3.48 -19.31
CA LYS A 4 -3.81 -3.68 -18.57
C LYS A 4 -4.09 -4.36 -17.24
N VAL A 5 -3.40 -5.46 -16.99
CA VAL A 5 -3.48 -6.19 -15.73
C VAL A 5 -2.71 -5.43 -14.64
N SER A 6 -3.12 -5.61 -13.38
CA SER A 6 -2.35 -5.09 -12.24
C SER A 6 -0.97 -5.74 -12.19
N PRO A 7 0.12 -4.96 -12.14
CA PRO A 7 1.47 -5.51 -12.09
C PRO A 7 1.73 -6.35 -10.82
N LEU A 8 1.00 -6.08 -9.74
CA LEU A 8 1.07 -6.89 -8.52
C LEU A 8 0.45 -8.28 -8.75
N ALA A 9 -0.79 -8.32 -9.27
CA ALA A 9 -1.50 -9.58 -9.52
C ALA A 9 -0.72 -10.46 -10.51
N PHE A 10 -0.15 -9.87 -11.54
CA PHE A 10 0.63 -10.57 -12.56
C PHE A 10 1.90 -11.25 -12.02
N ARG A 11 2.45 -10.79 -10.88
CA ARG A 11 3.69 -11.27 -10.28
C ARG A 11 3.50 -12.11 -9.02
N ILE A 12 2.27 -12.29 -8.58
CA ILE A 12 1.95 -13.17 -7.44
C ILE A 12 2.31 -14.62 -7.80
N GLY A 13 2.98 -15.31 -6.90
CA GLY A 13 3.46 -16.68 -7.09
C GLY A 13 4.84 -16.78 -7.78
N TYR A 14 5.31 -15.73 -8.46
CA TYR A 14 6.65 -15.67 -9.07
C TYR A 14 7.64 -14.86 -8.22
N ILE A 15 7.38 -13.54 -8.04
CA ILE A 15 8.25 -12.63 -7.30
C ILE A 15 7.58 -12.18 -6.01
N LYS A 16 6.27 -11.95 -6.04
CA LYS A 16 5.48 -11.47 -4.91
C LYS A 16 4.75 -12.62 -4.24
N THR A 17 4.67 -12.54 -2.91
CA THR A 17 3.87 -13.45 -2.09
C THR A 17 2.45 -12.91 -1.91
N TRP A 18 1.54 -13.79 -1.49
CA TRP A 18 0.18 -13.43 -1.16
C TRP A 18 0.14 -12.51 0.07
N ARG A 19 -0.83 -11.60 0.10
CA ARG A 19 -1.01 -10.68 1.23
C ARG A 19 -1.76 -11.30 2.40
N SER A 20 -2.56 -12.32 2.15
CA SER A 20 -3.19 -13.16 3.15
C SER A 20 -2.77 -14.60 2.89
N ASN A 21 -2.36 -15.30 3.92
CA ASN A 21 -1.91 -16.69 3.85
C ASN A 21 -2.64 -17.48 4.94
N GLY A 22 -3.33 -18.54 4.52
CA GLY A 22 -4.08 -19.42 5.42
C GLY A 22 -4.65 -20.60 4.64
N TYR A 23 -4.94 -21.68 5.34
CA TYR A 23 -5.59 -22.85 4.78
C TYR A 23 -6.97 -23.03 5.43
N TYR A 24 -8.00 -23.20 4.60
CA TYR A 24 -9.39 -23.35 5.06
C TYR A 24 -10.13 -24.36 4.23
N ASP A 25 -11.07 -25.04 4.85
CA ASP A 25 -11.99 -25.92 4.16
C ASP A 25 -12.89 -25.16 3.18
N ARG A 26 -13.30 -25.84 2.13
CA ARG A 26 -14.15 -25.26 1.09
C ARG A 26 -15.43 -24.63 1.62
N LYS A 27 -16.02 -25.20 2.68
CA LYS A 27 -17.27 -24.70 3.28
C LYS A 27 -17.06 -23.39 4.06
N SER A 28 -15.93 -23.24 4.74
CA SER A 28 -15.61 -22.08 5.58
C SER A 28 -14.81 -21.00 4.86
N TYR A 29 -14.30 -21.29 3.66
CA TYR A 29 -13.42 -20.39 2.90
C TYR A 29 -13.99 -18.97 2.72
N ALA A 30 -15.28 -18.87 2.33
CA ALA A 30 -15.92 -17.58 2.07
C ALA A 30 -16.00 -16.71 3.33
N THR A 31 -16.30 -17.30 4.48
CA THR A 31 -16.37 -16.58 5.76
C THR A 31 -15.02 -16.09 6.21
N HIS A 32 -13.96 -16.90 6.05
CA HIS A 32 -12.59 -16.48 6.39
C HIS A 32 -12.05 -15.37 5.47
N VAL A 33 -12.34 -15.43 4.17
CA VAL A 33 -11.96 -14.34 3.24
C VAL A 33 -12.69 -13.05 3.59
N ALA A 34 -13.98 -13.11 3.94
CA ALA A 34 -14.73 -11.95 4.37
C ALA A 34 -14.16 -11.34 5.65
N SER A 35 -13.79 -12.17 6.64
CA SER A 35 -13.14 -11.71 7.87
C SER A 35 -11.75 -11.11 7.61
N ASP A 36 -10.93 -11.66 6.71
CA ASP A 36 -9.64 -11.09 6.32
C ASP A 36 -9.77 -9.69 5.72
N VAL A 37 -10.74 -9.50 4.84
CA VAL A 37 -11.02 -8.18 4.25
C VAL A 37 -11.47 -7.19 5.32
N ALA A 38 -12.33 -7.61 6.24
CA ALA A 38 -12.79 -6.77 7.35
C ALA A 38 -11.66 -6.42 8.31
N ILE A 39 -10.85 -7.40 8.76
CA ILE A 39 -9.67 -7.18 9.61
C ILE A 39 -8.71 -6.19 8.96
N ARG A 40 -8.39 -6.37 7.67
CA ARG A 40 -7.53 -5.46 6.91
C ARG A 40 -8.09 -4.04 6.88
N SER A 41 -9.40 -3.90 6.65
CA SER A 41 -10.05 -2.59 6.60
C SER A 41 -10.03 -1.89 7.96
N THR A 42 -10.24 -2.63 9.07
CA THR A 42 -10.17 -2.10 10.44
C THR A 42 -8.77 -1.63 10.79
N ILE A 43 -7.72 -2.39 10.45
CA ILE A 43 -6.32 -2.00 10.65
C ILE A 43 -5.99 -0.73 9.85
N MET A 44 -6.36 -0.69 8.57
CA MET A 44 -6.10 0.47 7.71
C MET A 44 -6.85 1.72 8.16
N LYS A 45 -8.08 1.57 8.66
CA LYS A 45 -8.85 2.68 9.23
C LYS A 45 -8.25 3.20 10.54
N HIS A 46 -7.77 2.31 11.40
CA HIS A 46 -7.15 2.69 12.67
C HIS A 46 -5.89 3.52 12.46
N PHE A 47 -5.08 3.14 11.48
CA PHE A 47 -3.84 3.83 11.14
C PHE A 47 -3.93 4.72 9.89
N LYS A 48 -5.10 5.26 9.58
CA LYS A 48 -5.34 6.09 8.37
C LYS A 48 -4.32 7.21 8.17
N ASN A 49 -3.81 7.77 9.28
CA ASN A 49 -2.87 8.91 9.23
C ASN A 49 -1.39 8.49 9.28
N LEU A 50 -1.10 7.19 9.23
CA LEU A 50 0.28 6.71 9.32
C LEU A 50 0.74 6.11 7.98
N PRO A 51 2.03 6.22 7.64
CA PRO A 51 2.57 5.72 6.38
C PRO A 51 2.73 4.19 6.43
N ILE A 52 1.70 3.46 6.00
CA ILE A 52 1.72 2.00 5.89
C ILE A 52 2.16 1.61 4.48
N GLY A 53 3.18 0.77 4.39
CA GLY A 53 3.66 0.20 3.14
C GLY A 53 2.82 -1.01 2.72
N ASN A 54 2.99 -2.11 3.44
CA ASN A 54 2.28 -3.37 3.18
C ASN A 54 1.72 -3.94 4.49
N LEU A 55 0.62 -4.67 4.36
CA LEU A 55 -0.01 -5.41 5.45
C LEU A 55 -0.16 -6.87 5.02
N PHE A 56 0.45 -7.77 5.75
CA PHE A 56 0.32 -9.20 5.56
C PHE A 56 -0.45 -9.82 6.72
N LEU A 57 -1.38 -10.71 6.40
CA LEU A 57 -2.11 -11.52 7.36
C LEU A 57 -1.69 -12.96 7.18
N SER A 58 -1.29 -13.64 8.24
CA SER A 58 -1.03 -15.07 8.23
C SER A 58 -1.84 -15.75 9.32
N HIS A 59 -2.56 -16.76 8.93
CA HIS A 59 -3.33 -17.60 9.84
C HIS A 59 -2.49 -18.80 10.23
N THR A 60 -2.23 -18.93 11.53
CA THR A 60 -1.46 -20.03 12.10
C THR A 60 -2.39 -20.83 12.99
N GLY A 61 -2.70 -22.07 12.61
CA GLY A 61 -3.70 -22.89 13.31
C GLY A 61 -5.14 -22.41 13.07
N ALA A 62 -6.07 -22.86 13.92
CA ALA A 62 -7.49 -22.62 13.71
C ALA A 62 -7.92 -21.16 13.92
N ASN A 63 -7.37 -20.47 14.92
CA ASN A 63 -7.90 -19.18 15.36
C ASN A 63 -6.83 -18.10 15.60
N THR A 64 -5.57 -18.33 15.27
CA THR A 64 -4.52 -17.34 15.49
C THR A 64 -4.22 -16.58 14.20
N VAL A 65 -4.31 -15.25 14.25
CA VAL A 65 -4.04 -14.35 13.13
C VAL A 65 -2.85 -13.47 13.47
N THR A 66 -1.77 -13.61 12.71
CA THR A 66 -0.60 -12.73 12.79
C THR A 66 -0.70 -11.66 11.74
N ALA A 67 -0.81 -10.40 12.16
CA ALA A 67 -0.82 -9.23 11.29
C ALA A 67 0.56 -8.58 11.27
N THR A 68 1.28 -8.69 10.16
CA THR A 68 2.58 -8.04 9.98
C THR A 68 2.41 -6.73 9.22
N ILE A 69 2.68 -5.61 9.88
CA ILE A 69 2.54 -4.24 9.36
C ILE A 69 3.91 -3.70 8.98
N TYR A 70 4.11 -3.38 7.72
CA TYR A 70 5.31 -2.71 7.23
C TYR A 70 5.11 -1.21 7.19
N THR A 71 5.96 -0.46 7.87
CA THR A 71 5.86 1.01 7.96
C THR A 71 7.22 1.67 7.77
N SER A 72 7.23 2.95 7.43
CA SER A 72 8.46 3.76 7.43
C SER A 72 8.84 4.31 8.81
N ARG A 73 7.89 4.32 9.76
CA ARG A 73 8.10 4.86 11.11
C ARG A 73 7.41 3.97 12.13
N THR A 74 8.15 3.02 12.66
CA THR A 74 7.67 2.05 13.65
C THR A 74 7.20 2.72 14.93
N ALA A 75 7.94 3.71 15.44
CA ALA A 75 7.62 4.44 16.66
C ALA A 75 6.23 5.09 16.64
N LEU A 76 5.74 5.55 15.48
CA LEU A 76 4.41 6.15 15.38
C LEU A 76 3.28 5.11 15.44
N ILE A 77 3.55 3.87 15.00
CA ILE A 77 2.57 2.77 15.09
C ILE A 77 2.56 2.19 16.48
N LEU A 78 3.74 1.99 17.09
CA LEU A 78 3.84 1.47 18.43
C LEU A 78 3.25 2.45 19.46
N GLY A 79 3.54 3.75 19.31
CA GLY A 79 3.19 4.76 20.30
C GLY A 79 4.10 4.68 21.53
N ASN A 80 3.69 5.32 22.61
CA ASN A 80 4.37 5.22 23.89
C ASN A 80 4.00 3.88 24.53
N ASN A 81 5.00 3.02 24.80
CA ASN A 81 4.80 1.71 25.44
C ASN A 81 3.78 0.79 24.74
N ASP A 82 3.77 0.78 23.40
CA ASP A 82 2.91 -0.06 22.56
C ASP A 82 1.38 0.20 22.69
N GLU A 83 0.99 1.32 23.28
CA GLU A 83 -0.44 1.68 23.52
C GLU A 83 -1.31 1.58 22.27
N ASN A 84 -0.81 2.06 21.12
CA ASN A 84 -1.58 2.04 19.87
C ASN A 84 -1.80 0.61 19.35
N VAL A 85 -0.84 -0.27 19.56
CA VAL A 85 -0.93 -1.69 19.17
C VAL A 85 -1.88 -2.43 20.09
N GLU A 86 -1.82 -2.17 21.38
CA GLU A 86 -2.75 -2.75 22.36
C GLU A 86 -4.19 -2.29 22.13
N ALA A 87 -4.40 -1.00 21.88
CA ALA A 87 -5.70 -0.45 21.52
C ALA A 87 -6.27 -1.09 20.24
N LEU A 88 -5.42 -1.28 19.22
CA LEU A 88 -5.82 -1.99 18.01
C LEU A 88 -6.15 -3.45 18.30
N LYS A 89 -5.33 -4.15 19.09
CA LYS A 89 -5.56 -5.55 19.47
C LYS A 89 -6.88 -5.71 20.22
N ALA A 90 -7.16 -4.84 21.20
CA ALA A 90 -8.41 -4.83 21.94
C ALA A 90 -9.61 -4.60 21.01
N LYS A 91 -9.51 -3.68 20.06
CA LYS A 91 -10.54 -3.41 19.06
C LYS A 91 -10.79 -4.61 18.15
N LEU A 92 -9.73 -5.24 17.62
CA LEU A 92 -9.84 -6.42 16.76
C LEU A 92 -10.44 -7.60 17.53
N THR A 93 -10.03 -7.84 18.77
CA THR A 93 -10.59 -8.92 19.61
C THR A 93 -12.08 -8.69 19.89
N LYS A 94 -12.50 -7.43 20.08
CA LYS A 94 -13.92 -7.09 20.29
C LYS A 94 -14.76 -7.29 19.01
N GLU A 95 -14.24 -6.93 17.84
CA GLU A 95 -14.94 -7.09 16.55
C GLU A 95 -14.92 -8.55 16.06
N PHE A 96 -13.82 -9.27 16.31
CA PHE A 96 -13.60 -10.64 15.83
C PHE A 96 -13.25 -11.59 16.97
N SER A 97 -14.23 -11.89 17.81
CA SER A 97 -14.06 -12.70 19.03
C SER A 97 -13.55 -14.11 18.80
N LEU A 98 -13.66 -14.64 17.57
CA LEU A 98 -13.19 -15.98 17.21
C LEU A 98 -11.68 -16.09 17.04
N TYR A 99 -10.98 -14.94 16.90
CA TYR A 99 -9.55 -14.91 16.56
C TYR A 99 -8.70 -14.32 17.68
N THR A 100 -7.53 -14.92 17.87
CA THR A 100 -6.46 -14.36 18.70
C THR A 100 -5.48 -13.61 17.80
N PHE A 101 -5.25 -12.33 18.09
CA PHE A 101 -4.42 -11.47 17.25
C PHE A 101 -3.01 -11.30 17.81
N THR A 102 -2.02 -11.52 16.94
CA THR A 102 -0.62 -11.13 17.16
C THR A 102 -0.26 -10.06 16.15
N ILE A 103 0.24 -8.91 16.61
CA ILE A 103 0.59 -7.78 15.74
C ILE A 103 2.09 -7.62 15.74
N GLU A 104 2.71 -7.73 14.56
CA GLU A 104 4.12 -7.47 14.33
C GLU A 104 4.29 -6.19 13.53
N VAL A 105 5.16 -5.31 13.97
CA VAL A 105 5.50 -4.08 13.24
C VAL A 105 6.93 -4.20 12.72
N LYS A 106 7.09 -4.08 11.40
CA LYS A 106 8.40 -4.16 10.73
C LYS A 106 8.71 -2.86 9.99
N GLU A 107 9.94 -2.40 10.13
CA GLU A 107 10.40 -1.20 9.45
C GLU A 107 10.76 -1.47 7.99
N VAL A 108 10.38 -0.53 7.11
CA VAL A 108 10.81 -0.52 5.71
C VAL A 108 12.09 0.29 5.58
N LYS A 109 13.22 -0.38 5.32
CA LYS A 109 14.55 0.26 5.21
C LYS A 109 14.62 1.39 4.15
N LYS A 110 13.88 1.28 3.04
CA LYS A 110 13.83 2.26 1.95
C LYS A 110 12.38 2.62 1.63
N PRO A 111 11.76 3.52 2.38
CA PRO A 111 10.35 3.88 2.21
C PRO A 111 10.06 4.53 0.84
N GLU A 112 11.04 5.21 0.24
CA GLU A 112 10.93 5.84 -1.07
C GLU A 112 10.79 4.82 -2.22
N LEU A 113 11.15 3.56 -2.00
CA LEU A 113 10.94 2.46 -2.95
C LEU A 113 9.62 1.72 -2.72
N SER A 114 8.84 2.07 -1.69
CA SER A 114 7.51 1.52 -1.46
C SER A 114 6.45 2.37 -2.14
N ALA A 115 5.76 1.80 -3.13
CA ALA A 115 4.74 2.52 -3.89
C ALA A 115 3.59 3.01 -3.02
N SER A 116 3.20 2.24 -1.98
CA SER A 116 2.13 2.62 -1.05
C SER A 116 2.50 3.85 -0.22
N ILE A 117 3.72 3.86 0.37
CA ILE A 117 4.20 4.98 1.18
C ILE A 117 4.36 6.26 0.35
N VAL A 118 4.90 6.11 -0.87
CA VAL A 118 5.05 7.25 -1.79
C VAL A 118 3.69 7.78 -2.23
N ALA A 119 2.73 6.92 -2.55
CA ALA A 119 1.38 7.32 -2.92
C ALA A 119 0.67 8.08 -1.79
N ASP A 120 0.73 7.55 -0.57
CA ASP A 120 0.16 8.21 0.62
C ASP A 120 0.82 9.58 0.89
N SER A 121 2.15 9.65 0.77
CA SER A 121 2.87 10.93 0.92
C SER A 121 2.45 11.97 -0.12
N ILE A 122 2.27 11.58 -1.38
CA ILE A 122 1.79 12.47 -2.44
C ILE A 122 0.33 12.89 -2.15
N ALA A 123 -0.55 11.95 -1.78
CA ALA A 123 -1.94 12.24 -1.47
C ALA A 123 -2.08 13.29 -0.37
N ARG A 124 -1.36 13.13 0.74
CA ARG A 124 -1.36 14.10 1.86
C ARG A 124 -0.84 15.48 1.47
N GLN A 125 0.16 15.56 0.57
CA GLN A 125 0.66 16.85 0.09
C GLN A 125 -0.36 17.54 -0.83
N LEU A 126 -1.11 16.77 -1.64
CA LEU A 126 -2.20 17.30 -2.47
C LEU A 126 -3.37 17.81 -1.62
N GLU A 127 -3.72 17.11 -0.54
CA GLU A 127 -4.73 17.55 0.44
C GLU A 127 -4.34 18.88 1.12
N LYS A 128 -3.03 19.09 1.35
CA LYS A 128 -2.47 20.34 1.83
C LYS A 128 -2.39 21.45 0.75
N LYS A 129 -3.03 21.25 -0.40
CA LYS A 129 -3.09 22.18 -1.53
C LYS A 129 -1.72 22.53 -2.13
N MET A 130 -0.72 21.65 -2.00
CA MET A 130 0.57 21.87 -2.67
C MET A 130 0.44 21.67 -4.19
N PRO A 131 1.21 22.41 -5.01
CA PRO A 131 1.19 22.28 -6.47
C PRO A 131 1.57 20.85 -6.89
N TYR A 132 0.65 20.11 -7.52
CA TYR A 132 0.82 18.69 -7.84
C TYR A 132 2.07 18.39 -8.68
N ARG A 133 2.43 19.28 -9.64
CA ARG A 133 3.63 19.09 -10.47
C ARG A 133 4.92 19.09 -9.65
N ARG A 134 5.03 19.98 -8.68
CA ARG A 134 6.17 20.07 -7.77
C ARG A 134 6.24 18.84 -6.86
N VAL A 135 5.11 18.45 -6.28
CA VAL A 135 5.01 17.28 -5.39
C VAL A 135 5.45 16.01 -6.11
N ILE A 136 4.94 15.79 -7.33
CA ILE A 136 5.26 14.60 -8.12
C ILE A 136 6.73 14.57 -8.51
N LYS A 137 7.26 15.68 -9.06
CA LYS A 137 8.67 15.74 -9.45
C LYS A 137 9.60 15.46 -8.28
N ASN A 138 9.32 16.03 -7.11
CA ASN A 138 10.10 15.78 -5.89
C ASN A 138 10.01 14.30 -5.44
N ALA A 139 8.80 13.70 -5.48
CA ALA A 139 8.64 12.29 -5.12
C ALA A 139 9.38 11.37 -6.09
N MET A 140 9.32 11.66 -7.40
CA MET A 140 10.03 10.89 -8.43
C MET A 140 11.55 11.00 -8.26
N ALA A 141 12.08 12.21 -8.07
CA ALA A 141 13.51 12.44 -7.85
C ALA A 141 14.02 11.65 -6.63
N LYS A 142 13.33 11.74 -5.49
CA LYS A 142 13.68 10.97 -4.28
C LYS A 142 13.68 9.46 -4.51
N THR A 143 12.70 8.95 -5.27
CA THR A 143 12.63 7.51 -5.56
C THR A 143 13.82 7.06 -6.43
N LEU A 144 14.21 7.85 -7.43
CA LEU A 144 15.37 7.56 -8.31
C LEU A 144 16.69 7.65 -7.51
N GLU A 145 16.87 8.68 -6.68
CA GLU A 145 18.05 8.84 -5.83
C GLU A 145 18.26 7.66 -4.87
N LYS A 146 17.17 7.04 -4.39
CA LYS A 146 17.23 5.86 -3.49
C LYS A 146 17.41 4.53 -4.22
N GLY A 147 17.60 4.58 -5.55
CA GLY A 147 17.92 3.41 -6.38
C GLY A 147 16.73 2.80 -7.12
N GLY A 148 15.63 3.53 -7.27
CA GLY A 148 14.57 3.15 -8.20
C GLY A 148 15.03 3.30 -9.65
N LEU A 149 14.82 2.29 -10.49
CA LEU A 149 15.19 2.33 -11.92
C LEU A 149 14.14 3.00 -12.80
N GLY A 150 12.96 3.22 -12.26
CA GLY A 150 11.91 3.94 -12.95
C GLY A 150 10.68 4.18 -12.08
N VAL A 151 10.05 5.32 -12.31
CA VAL A 151 8.86 5.75 -11.59
C VAL A 151 7.82 6.27 -12.59
N LYS A 152 6.56 5.92 -12.34
CA LYS A 152 5.42 6.46 -13.08
C LYS A 152 4.33 6.85 -12.10
N VAL A 153 3.86 8.06 -12.24
CA VAL A 153 2.75 8.58 -11.46
C VAL A 153 1.64 9.03 -12.42
N LYS A 154 0.42 8.54 -12.18
CA LYS A 154 -0.76 8.95 -12.94
C LYS A 154 -1.76 9.56 -11.97
N LEU A 155 -2.19 10.77 -12.29
CA LEU A 155 -3.22 11.52 -11.58
C LEU A 155 -4.48 11.60 -12.43
N GLY A 156 -5.62 11.64 -11.77
CA GLY A 156 -6.91 11.87 -12.43
C GLY A 156 -7.89 12.55 -11.48
N GLY A 157 -8.49 13.63 -11.92
CA GLY A 157 -9.43 14.43 -11.14
C GLY A 157 -9.32 15.92 -11.45
N ARG A 158 -9.85 16.75 -10.57
CA ARG A 158 -9.80 18.23 -10.67
C ARG A 158 -8.44 18.74 -10.14
N LEU A 159 -7.43 18.66 -11.00
CA LEU A 159 -6.05 19.04 -10.65
C LEU A 159 -5.98 20.56 -10.39
N ASN A 160 -5.43 20.95 -9.23
CA ASN A 160 -5.40 22.33 -8.71
C ASN A 160 -6.77 23.01 -8.65
N GLY A 161 -7.86 22.25 -8.50
CA GLY A 161 -9.19 22.80 -8.40
C GLY A 161 -9.84 23.18 -9.74
N ALA A 162 -9.26 22.82 -10.89
CA ALA A 162 -9.85 23.09 -12.19
C ALA A 162 -11.26 22.51 -12.31
N GLU A 163 -12.18 23.21 -12.98
CA GLU A 163 -13.56 22.75 -13.16
C GLU A 163 -13.62 21.43 -13.94
N ILE A 164 -12.83 21.32 -15.00
CA ILE A 164 -12.79 20.13 -15.84
C ILE A 164 -11.73 19.17 -15.32
N ALA A 165 -12.15 17.94 -15.02
CA ALA A 165 -11.24 16.88 -14.59
C ALA A 165 -10.26 16.52 -15.72
N ARG A 166 -8.99 16.39 -15.35
CA ARG A 166 -7.89 16.03 -16.27
C ARG A 166 -7.18 14.79 -15.80
N ARG A 167 -6.50 14.14 -16.74
CA ARG A 167 -5.60 13.02 -16.44
C ARG A 167 -4.20 13.39 -16.91
N GLU A 168 -3.26 13.40 -15.99
CA GLU A 168 -1.85 13.62 -16.30
C GLU A 168 -1.01 12.43 -15.89
N THR A 169 0.01 12.13 -16.68
CA THR A 169 0.93 11.02 -16.41
C THR A 169 2.36 11.56 -16.46
N PHE A 170 3.08 11.32 -15.37
CA PHE A 170 4.50 11.62 -15.24
C PHE A 170 5.25 10.29 -15.23
N LYS A 171 6.33 10.21 -16.00
CA LYS A 171 7.17 9.01 -16.08
C LYS A 171 8.62 9.44 -16.16
N ASP A 172 9.46 8.74 -15.40
CA ASP A 172 10.90 8.86 -15.45
C ASP A 172 11.53 7.47 -15.32
N GLY A 173 12.53 7.19 -16.14
CA GLY A 173 13.13 5.88 -16.24
C GLY A 173 12.27 4.82 -16.95
N SER A 174 12.68 3.56 -16.82
CA SER A 174 12.03 2.40 -17.45
C SER A 174 11.01 1.76 -16.51
N ILE A 175 9.87 1.30 -17.03
CA ILE A 175 8.86 0.57 -16.24
C ILE A 175 8.34 -0.59 -17.08
N PRO A 176 9.01 -1.74 -17.02
CA PRO A 176 8.60 -2.94 -17.75
C PRO A 176 7.45 -3.64 -17.04
N THR A 177 6.21 -3.26 -17.36
CA THR A 177 5.02 -3.82 -16.71
C THR A 177 4.72 -5.25 -17.16
N GLN A 178 5.12 -5.62 -18.38
CA GLN A 178 4.86 -6.95 -18.98
C GLN A 178 5.93 -7.99 -18.66
N THR A 179 7.13 -7.58 -18.27
CA THR A 179 8.23 -8.47 -17.89
C THR A 179 7.97 -9.05 -16.51
N ILE A 180 7.78 -10.36 -16.39
CA ILE A 180 7.46 -11.03 -15.11
C ILE A 180 8.58 -10.85 -14.10
N ARG A 181 9.85 -11.02 -14.53
CA ARG A 181 11.04 -10.89 -13.67
C ARG A 181 11.26 -9.49 -13.10
N ALA A 182 10.66 -8.46 -13.69
CA ALA A 182 10.80 -7.09 -13.23
C ALA A 182 10.02 -6.87 -11.93
N ASP A 183 10.68 -6.44 -10.85
CA ASP A 183 10.01 -6.09 -9.60
C ASP A 183 9.38 -4.70 -9.72
N VAL A 184 8.12 -4.68 -10.14
CA VAL A 184 7.30 -3.48 -10.24
C VAL A 184 6.27 -3.48 -9.13
N GLU A 185 6.38 -2.49 -8.24
CA GLU A 185 5.38 -2.24 -7.20
C GLU A 185 4.38 -1.20 -7.67
N MET A 186 3.11 -1.36 -7.31
CA MET A 186 2.04 -0.45 -7.65
C MET A 186 1.19 -0.15 -6.44
N ALA A 187 0.82 1.12 -6.29
CA ALA A 187 -0.17 1.55 -5.31
C ALA A 187 -1.22 2.47 -5.94
N TYR A 188 -2.39 2.44 -5.35
CA TYR A 188 -3.50 3.33 -5.66
C TYR A 188 -3.92 4.05 -4.40
N GLU A 189 -4.06 5.38 -4.48
CA GLU A 189 -4.48 6.21 -3.37
C GLU A 189 -5.44 7.31 -3.84
N ARG A 190 -6.20 7.88 -2.91
CA ARG A 190 -7.10 9.01 -3.15
C ARG A 190 -6.68 10.16 -2.26
N ALA A 191 -6.56 11.34 -2.86
CA ALA A 191 -6.44 12.60 -2.13
C ALA A 191 -7.80 13.28 -2.09
N GLU A 192 -8.31 13.55 -0.91
CA GLU A 192 -9.58 14.24 -0.70
C GLU A 192 -9.32 15.74 -0.61
N THR A 193 -9.61 16.47 -1.69
CA THR A 193 -9.42 17.92 -1.74
C THR A 193 -10.74 18.66 -1.63
N THR A 194 -10.71 19.94 -1.31
CA THR A 194 -11.90 20.81 -1.26
C THR A 194 -12.65 20.89 -2.58
N ALA A 195 -11.98 20.64 -3.71
CA ALA A 195 -12.56 20.64 -5.05
C ALA A 195 -13.06 19.27 -5.51
N GLY A 196 -12.94 18.23 -4.67
CA GLY A 196 -13.30 16.85 -4.99
C GLY A 196 -12.13 15.90 -4.83
N THR A 197 -12.32 14.64 -5.20
CA THR A 197 -11.31 13.59 -5.06
C THR A 197 -10.35 13.54 -6.25
N VAL A 198 -9.06 13.41 -5.96
CA VAL A 198 -8.02 13.18 -6.97
C VAL A 198 -7.49 11.75 -6.81
N GLY A 199 -7.67 10.93 -7.83
CA GLY A 199 -7.15 9.56 -7.87
C GLY A 199 -5.69 9.54 -8.27
N LEU A 200 -4.87 8.80 -7.52
CA LEU A 200 -3.43 8.68 -7.70
C LEU A 200 -3.05 7.22 -7.93
N LYS A 201 -2.23 6.95 -8.95
CA LYS A 201 -1.62 5.64 -9.18
C LYS A 201 -0.11 5.83 -9.30
N VAL A 202 0.64 5.07 -8.52
CA VAL A 202 2.11 5.09 -8.51
C VAL A 202 2.64 3.73 -8.90
N TRP A 203 3.62 3.68 -9.78
CA TRP A 203 4.39 2.50 -10.15
C TRP A 203 5.86 2.79 -9.91
N ILE A 204 6.54 1.87 -9.24
CA ILE A 204 7.98 1.95 -8.97
C ILE A 204 8.62 0.66 -9.44
N TYR A 205 9.63 0.78 -10.31
CA TYR A 205 10.45 -0.33 -10.76
C TYR A 205 11.75 -0.37 -9.96
N LYS A 206 11.98 -1.49 -9.28
CA LYS A 206 13.14 -1.69 -8.39
C LYS A 206 14.31 -2.42 -9.06
N GLY A 207 14.05 -3.09 -10.18
CA GLY A 207 15.03 -3.90 -10.90
C GLY A 207 14.51 -5.29 -11.23
N ASP A 208 15.30 -6.05 -11.93
CA ASP A 208 14.98 -7.43 -12.29
C ASP A 208 15.40 -8.39 -11.18
N VAL A 209 14.54 -9.36 -10.87
CA VAL A 209 14.80 -10.40 -9.88
C VAL A 209 15.09 -11.71 -10.63
N TYR A 210 16.30 -12.22 -10.45
CA TYR A 210 16.68 -13.54 -10.92
C TYR A 210 16.67 -14.49 -9.72
N LYS A 211 15.89 -15.55 -9.78
CA LYS A 211 16.04 -16.64 -8.80
C LYS A 211 17.41 -17.26 -9.01
N LYS A 212 18.23 -17.24 -7.96
CA LYS A 212 19.42 -18.09 -7.88
C LYS A 212 19.01 -19.53 -7.63
#